data_f556a516f6ba1215d21394237aee7d79
#
_entry.id   f556a516f6ba1215d21394237aee7d79
#
_cell.length_a   1.000
_cell.length_b   1.000
_cell.length_c   1.000
_cell.angle_alpha   90.00
_cell.angle_beta   90.00
_cell.angle_gamma   90.00
#
_symmetry.space_group_name_H-M   'P 1'
#
loop_
_entity.id
_entity.type
_entity.pdbx_description
1 polymer ?
#
loop_
_entity_poly.entity_id
_entity_poly.type
_entity_poly.pdbx_seq_one_letter_code
_entity_poly.pdbx_strand_id
1 'polypeptide(L)'
;MHTTPPAPGAVAAEDVSKVFFSGTDPVWALEDFSLTLEPGSFTCIVGPSGCGKSTFLRILGGLEERTVGSVTMPDEGHRIPAAFVFQEHGVFPWMTVRENVAFGLRMTGTGTAERRRIADDWLARVRLTDFAGSYPHQLSGGMRQRVAIARAFATGSPVLLMDEPLGALDAQTRMLMQEELIALWEAERKTVLMVTHDIDEAIVLSDRVIVMSGRPGTLREDITVPFDRPRSFEIERDPEYAALRSRIWNLLREDARTAEETA
;
A
#
# COMPACT_ATOMS: atom_id res chain seq x y z
N MET A 1 1.10 12.97 26.53
CA MET A 1 -0.03 12.03 26.42
C MET A 1 0.55 10.62 26.53
N HIS A 2 0.08 9.79 27.48
CA HIS A 2 0.52 8.40 27.57
C HIS A 2 -0.09 7.64 26.40
N THR A 3 0.69 7.38 25.36
CA THR A 3 0.28 6.46 24.30
C THR A 3 0.30 5.04 24.86
N THR A 4 -0.84 4.38 24.88
CA THR A 4 -0.90 2.94 25.13
C THR A 4 0.01 2.24 24.14
N PRO A 5 0.86 1.30 24.57
CA PRO A 5 1.72 0.58 23.64
C PRO A 5 0.87 -0.09 22.55
N PRO A 6 1.31 -0.11 21.29
CA PRO A 6 0.57 -0.72 20.20
C PRO A 6 0.32 -2.21 20.49
N ALA A 7 -0.80 -2.73 20.00
CA ALA A 7 -1.14 -4.15 20.13
C ALA A 7 -0.02 -5.03 19.54
N PRO A 8 0.23 -6.23 20.08
CA PRO A 8 1.18 -7.16 19.48
C PRO A 8 0.85 -7.38 17.99
N GLY A 9 1.85 -7.27 17.11
CA GLY A 9 1.66 -7.42 15.66
C GLY A 9 1.21 -6.14 14.92
N ALA A 10 0.96 -5.03 15.63
CA ALA A 10 0.65 -3.75 15.00
C ALA A 10 1.90 -3.09 14.39
N VAL A 11 1.69 -2.30 13.33
CA VAL A 11 2.70 -1.35 12.83
C VAL A 11 2.42 0.00 13.46
N ALA A 12 3.43 0.62 14.07
CA ALA A 12 3.30 1.96 14.64
C ALA A 12 4.39 2.89 14.13
N ALA A 13 3.99 4.07 13.73
CA ALA A 13 4.85 5.21 13.47
C ALA A 13 4.49 6.30 14.46
N GLU A 14 5.47 6.84 15.16
CA GLU A 14 5.28 7.87 16.19
C GLU A 14 6.16 9.07 15.86
N ASP A 15 5.52 10.24 15.68
CA ASP A 15 6.10 11.55 15.43
C ASP A 15 7.15 11.54 14.31
N VAL A 16 6.83 10.80 13.24
CA VAL A 16 7.76 10.63 12.12
C VAL A 16 7.83 11.91 11.31
N SER A 17 9.04 12.49 11.26
CA SER A 17 9.35 13.61 10.40
C SER A 17 10.44 13.26 9.40
N LYS A 18 10.37 13.85 8.21
CA LYS A 18 11.35 13.66 7.14
C LYS A 18 11.69 14.98 6.46
N VAL A 19 12.97 15.29 6.47
CA VAL A 19 13.54 16.44 5.75
C VAL A 19 14.50 15.94 4.69
N PHE A 20 14.33 16.43 3.47
CA PHE A 20 15.32 16.29 2.41
C PHE A 20 16.08 17.61 2.23
N PHE A 21 17.34 17.53 1.89
CA PHE A 21 18.15 18.69 1.56
C PHE A 21 18.36 18.75 0.05
N SER A 22 17.87 19.83 -0.59
CA SER A 22 18.16 20.14 -1.98
C SER A 22 19.08 21.36 -2.02
N GLY A 23 20.38 21.11 -2.10
CA GLY A 23 21.38 22.15 -1.88
C GLY A 23 21.41 22.59 -0.42
N THR A 24 21.18 23.90 -0.16
CA THR A 24 21.14 24.48 1.19
C THR A 24 19.74 24.52 1.81
N ASP A 25 18.69 24.31 1.02
CA ASP A 25 17.32 24.52 1.47
C ASP A 25 16.69 23.20 1.96
N PRO A 26 16.19 23.16 3.20
CA PRO A 26 15.49 22.01 3.73
C PRO A 26 14.08 21.90 3.12
N VAL A 27 13.72 20.72 2.64
CA VAL A 27 12.39 20.40 2.14
C VAL A 27 11.74 19.41 3.09
N TRP A 28 10.78 19.90 3.87
CA TRP A 28 9.99 19.07 4.77
C TRP A 28 9.00 18.24 3.96
N ALA A 29 9.18 16.94 3.96
CA ALA A 29 8.25 16.01 3.32
C ALA A 29 7.17 15.54 4.27
N LEU A 30 7.54 15.29 5.54
CA LEU A 30 6.66 14.86 6.63
C LEU A 30 6.98 15.66 7.89
N GLU A 31 5.95 15.98 8.67
CA GLU A 31 6.07 16.64 9.97
C GLU A 31 5.15 15.98 10.99
N ASP A 32 5.76 15.43 12.06
CA ASP A 32 5.10 14.81 13.21
C ASP A 32 3.96 13.84 12.83
N PHE A 33 4.20 13.02 11.80
CA PHE A 33 3.20 12.08 11.30
C PHE A 33 3.17 10.82 12.15
N SER A 34 2.04 10.61 12.85
CA SER A 34 1.83 9.43 13.69
C SER A 34 0.67 8.59 13.14
N LEU A 35 0.87 7.27 13.01
CA LEU A 35 -0.13 6.34 12.51
C LEU A 35 0.10 4.95 13.09
N THR A 36 -0.98 4.32 13.56
CA THR A 36 -0.98 2.90 13.96
C THR A 36 -1.87 2.10 13.02
N LEU A 37 -1.34 0.98 12.52
CA LEU A 37 -2.07 0.00 11.72
C LEU A 37 -2.38 -1.21 12.58
N GLU A 38 -3.65 -1.52 12.71
CA GLU A 38 -4.09 -2.71 13.43
C GLU A 38 -3.77 -3.98 12.65
N PRO A 39 -3.39 -5.08 13.32
CA PRO A 39 -3.12 -6.34 12.66
C PRO A 39 -4.29 -6.81 11.79
N GLY A 40 -3.99 -7.21 10.56
CA GLY A 40 -4.98 -7.70 9.61
C GLY A 40 -5.96 -6.65 9.07
N SER A 41 -5.73 -5.35 9.33
CA SER A 41 -6.52 -4.26 8.76
C SER A 41 -6.02 -3.83 7.38
N PHE A 42 -6.90 -3.24 6.60
CA PHE A 42 -6.57 -2.58 5.35
C PHE A 42 -6.74 -1.06 5.52
N THR A 43 -5.66 -0.31 5.48
CA THR A 43 -5.66 1.15 5.60
C THR A 43 -5.19 1.79 4.30
N CYS A 44 -5.91 2.81 3.82
CA CYS A 44 -5.49 3.63 2.68
C CYS A 44 -5.06 5.02 3.16
N ILE A 45 -4.00 5.57 2.54
CA ILE A 45 -3.63 6.97 2.65
C ILE A 45 -4.00 7.68 1.35
N VAL A 46 -4.75 8.77 1.47
CA VAL A 46 -5.04 9.71 0.37
C VAL A 46 -4.50 11.09 0.72
N GLY A 47 -4.12 11.87 -0.29
CA GLY A 47 -3.58 13.21 -0.08
C GLY A 47 -3.10 13.82 -1.40
N PRO A 48 -2.82 15.14 -1.45
CA PRO A 48 -2.32 15.82 -2.64
C PRO A 48 -1.03 15.21 -3.18
N SER A 49 -0.74 15.43 -4.46
CA SER A 49 0.55 15.01 -5.03
C SER A 49 1.72 15.71 -4.32
N GLY A 50 2.76 14.94 -4.02
CA GLY A 50 3.97 15.47 -3.36
C GLY A 50 3.83 15.75 -1.86
N CYS A 51 2.72 15.39 -1.19
CA CYS A 51 2.53 15.59 0.25
C CYS A 51 3.33 14.62 1.15
N GLY A 52 4.03 13.63 0.60
CA GLY A 52 4.87 12.73 1.40
C GLY A 52 4.33 11.31 1.58
N LYS A 53 3.21 10.91 0.96
CA LYS A 53 2.61 9.56 1.06
C LYS A 53 3.61 8.45 0.76
N SER A 54 4.22 8.49 -0.42
CA SER A 54 5.22 7.49 -0.82
C SER A 54 6.48 7.55 0.04
N THR A 55 6.84 8.73 0.55
CA THR A 55 7.95 8.90 1.51
C THR A 55 7.65 8.17 2.81
N PHE A 56 6.45 8.36 3.37
CA PHE A 56 6.02 7.66 4.58
C PHE A 56 6.00 6.14 4.38
N LEU A 57 5.43 5.68 3.25
CA LEU A 57 5.39 4.27 2.92
C LEU A 57 6.81 3.65 2.82
N ARG A 58 7.75 4.37 2.20
CA ARG A 58 9.16 3.94 2.09
C ARG A 58 9.86 3.92 3.44
N ILE A 59 9.56 4.86 4.34
CA ILE A 59 10.08 4.85 5.71
C ILE A 59 9.62 3.61 6.45
N LEU A 60 8.32 3.26 6.39
CA LEU A 60 7.81 2.03 6.99
C LEU A 60 8.45 0.77 6.40
N GLY A 61 8.72 0.77 5.09
CA GLY A 61 9.39 -0.35 4.40
C GLY A 61 10.91 -0.42 4.61
N GLY A 62 11.50 0.51 5.38
CA GLY A 62 12.96 0.60 5.57
C GLY A 62 13.74 0.96 4.31
N LEU A 63 13.07 1.54 3.30
CA LEU A 63 13.68 2.00 2.04
C LEU A 63 14.12 3.46 2.10
N GLU A 64 13.67 4.19 3.10
CA GLU A 64 14.01 5.58 3.36
C GLU A 64 14.21 5.78 4.87
N GLU A 65 15.19 6.58 5.26
CA GLU A 65 15.41 6.90 6.66
C GLU A 65 14.55 8.09 7.10
N ARG A 66 13.91 7.98 8.26
CA ARG A 66 13.26 9.12 8.92
C ARG A 66 14.30 10.08 9.50
N THR A 67 13.96 11.36 9.62
CA THR A 67 14.81 12.35 10.29
C THR A 67 14.58 12.32 11.80
N VAL A 68 13.32 12.21 12.23
CA VAL A 68 12.90 12.16 13.65
C VAL A 68 11.79 11.12 13.80
N GLY A 69 11.48 10.73 15.03
CA GLY A 69 10.40 9.81 15.36
C GLY A 69 10.82 8.36 15.41
N SER A 70 9.85 7.48 15.56
CA SER A 70 10.08 6.03 15.63
C SER A 70 9.14 5.24 14.72
N VAL A 71 9.57 4.05 14.30
CA VAL A 71 8.77 3.07 13.57
C VAL A 71 8.96 1.72 14.23
N THR A 72 7.86 1.10 14.62
CA THR A 72 7.80 -0.26 15.14
C THR A 72 7.11 -1.15 14.12
N MET A 73 7.77 -2.23 13.73
CA MET A 73 7.23 -3.26 12.86
C MET A 73 6.96 -4.52 13.66
N PRO A 74 6.00 -5.39 13.24
CA PRO A 74 5.77 -6.66 13.89
C PRO A 74 7.06 -7.50 13.94
N ASP A 75 7.49 -7.89 15.14
CA ASP A 75 8.62 -8.80 15.33
C ASP A 75 8.11 -10.20 15.67
N GLU A 76 7.54 -10.87 14.69
CA GLU A 76 7.04 -12.24 14.83
C GLU A 76 8.01 -13.29 14.28
N GLY A 77 9.30 -12.96 14.22
CA GLY A 77 10.34 -13.82 13.66
C GLY A 77 10.29 -13.94 12.13
N HIS A 78 9.54 -13.08 11.47
CA HIS A 78 9.49 -13.00 10.02
C HIS A 78 10.80 -12.43 9.46
N ARG A 79 11.41 -13.15 8.51
CA ARG A 79 12.64 -12.67 7.83
C ARG A 79 12.42 -11.44 6.97
N ILE A 80 11.17 -11.19 6.54
CA ILE A 80 10.74 -10.03 5.78
C ILE A 80 9.54 -9.44 6.53
N PRO A 81 9.73 -8.40 7.36
CA PRO A 81 8.64 -7.81 8.15
C PRO A 81 7.58 -7.13 7.30
N ALA A 82 7.98 -6.53 6.16
CA ALA A 82 7.04 -5.93 5.20
C ALA A 82 7.41 -6.29 3.76
N ALA A 83 6.41 -6.58 2.93
CA ALA A 83 6.56 -6.72 1.49
C ALA A 83 6.06 -5.45 0.80
N PHE A 84 6.68 -5.08 -0.33
CA PHE A 84 6.40 -3.84 -1.03
C PHE A 84 5.87 -4.09 -2.44
N VAL A 85 4.79 -3.37 -2.82
CA VAL A 85 4.30 -3.27 -4.19
C VAL A 85 4.52 -1.83 -4.66
N PHE A 86 5.36 -1.64 -5.65
CA PHE A 86 5.73 -0.32 -6.18
C PHE A 86 4.74 0.14 -7.26
N GLN A 87 4.64 1.44 -7.44
CA GLN A 87 3.84 2.09 -8.47
C GLN A 87 4.20 1.61 -9.89
N GLU A 88 5.49 1.55 -10.20
CA GLU A 88 5.99 0.90 -11.40
C GLU A 88 6.16 -0.59 -11.10
N HIS A 89 5.30 -1.46 -11.47
CA HIS A 89 5.21 -2.90 -11.22
C HIS A 89 6.46 -3.58 -10.58
N GLY A 90 7.66 -3.01 -10.74
CA GLY A 90 8.92 -3.44 -10.15
C GLY A 90 9.29 -4.90 -10.44
N VAL A 91 8.72 -5.52 -11.47
CA VAL A 91 9.05 -6.88 -11.88
C VAL A 91 10.41 -6.91 -12.56
N PHE A 92 11.21 -7.91 -12.27
CA PHE A 92 12.55 -8.07 -12.82
C PHE A 92 12.47 -8.53 -14.30
N PRO A 93 12.86 -7.71 -15.28
CA PRO A 93 12.67 -8.03 -16.69
C PRO A 93 13.49 -9.22 -17.20
N TRP A 94 14.56 -9.58 -16.49
CA TRP A 94 15.44 -10.72 -16.79
C TRP A 94 15.02 -12.03 -16.13
N MET A 95 13.95 -12.03 -15.35
CA MET A 95 13.39 -13.20 -14.67
C MET A 95 12.06 -13.58 -15.30
N THR A 96 11.77 -14.88 -15.32
CA THR A 96 10.44 -15.38 -15.66
C THR A 96 9.40 -14.93 -14.61
N VAL A 97 8.13 -15.03 -14.95
CA VAL A 97 7.00 -14.74 -14.06
C VAL A 97 7.10 -15.56 -12.76
N ARG A 98 7.36 -16.86 -12.87
CA ARG A 98 7.55 -17.73 -11.69
C ARG A 98 8.75 -17.29 -10.84
N GLU A 99 9.86 -16.96 -11.46
CA GLU A 99 11.07 -16.52 -10.75
C GLU A 99 10.83 -15.18 -10.04
N ASN A 100 10.08 -14.27 -10.67
CA ASN A 100 9.66 -13.03 -10.02
C ASN A 100 8.86 -13.29 -8.75
N VAL A 101 7.85 -14.15 -8.80
CA VAL A 101 7.02 -14.49 -7.62
C VAL A 101 7.86 -15.19 -6.55
N ALA A 102 8.77 -16.08 -6.95
CA ALA A 102 9.65 -16.82 -6.04
C ALA A 102 10.80 -15.99 -5.46
N PHE A 103 11.03 -14.75 -5.91
CA PHE A 103 12.21 -13.97 -5.58
C PHE A 103 12.37 -13.73 -4.07
N GLY A 104 11.33 -13.25 -3.39
CA GLY A 104 11.37 -13.01 -1.95
C GLY A 104 11.67 -14.29 -1.14
N LEU A 105 11.07 -15.40 -1.54
CA LEU A 105 11.32 -16.72 -0.95
C LEU A 105 12.78 -17.18 -1.13
N ARG A 106 13.39 -16.83 -2.27
CA ARG A 106 14.82 -17.11 -2.50
C ARG A 106 15.70 -16.32 -1.53
N MET A 107 15.36 -15.07 -1.26
CA MET A 107 16.14 -14.20 -0.34
C MET A 107 16.03 -14.67 1.11
N THR A 108 14.93 -15.31 1.49
CA THR A 108 14.76 -15.92 2.83
C THR A 108 15.36 -17.34 2.97
N GLY A 109 15.99 -17.86 1.91
CA GLY A 109 16.63 -19.16 1.92
C GLY A 109 15.69 -20.35 1.77
N THR A 110 14.45 -20.13 1.32
CA THR A 110 13.49 -21.21 1.02
C THR A 110 14.03 -22.15 -0.07
N GLY A 111 13.95 -23.45 0.15
CA GLY A 111 14.45 -24.47 -0.77
C GLY A 111 13.80 -24.42 -2.17
N THR A 112 14.52 -24.83 -3.21
CA THR A 112 14.10 -24.66 -4.60
C THR A 112 12.74 -25.30 -4.91
N ALA A 113 12.49 -26.51 -4.44
CA ALA A 113 11.22 -27.21 -4.67
C ALA A 113 10.05 -26.49 -4.00
N GLU A 114 10.22 -26.04 -2.76
CA GLU A 114 9.19 -25.38 -1.96
C GLU A 114 8.87 -23.99 -2.52
N ARG A 115 9.88 -23.17 -2.83
CA ARG A 115 9.62 -21.84 -3.41
C ARG A 115 8.95 -21.92 -4.78
N ARG A 116 9.24 -22.98 -5.58
CA ARG A 116 8.55 -23.22 -6.85
C ARG A 116 7.08 -23.55 -6.61
N ARG A 117 6.80 -24.45 -5.66
CA ARG A 117 5.43 -24.81 -5.28
C ARG A 117 4.62 -23.58 -4.83
N ILE A 118 5.19 -22.78 -3.91
CA ILE A 118 4.55 -21.56 -3.43
C ILE A 118 4.31 -20.57 -4.58
N ALA A 119 5.29 -20.37 -5.47
CA ALA A 119 5.12 -19.49 -6.61
C ALA A 119 4.03 -19.97 -7.57
N ASP A 120 3.97 -21.26 -7.86
CA ASP A 120 2.93 -21.84 -8.73
C ASP A 120 1.54 -21.71 -8.09
N ASP A 121 1.42 -21.92 -6.78
CA ASP A 121 0.16 -21.70 -6.04
C ASP A 121 -0.31 -20.23 -6.13
N TRP A 122 0.60 -19.25 -5.98
CA TRP A 122 0.26 -17.84 -6.11
C TRP A 122 -0.08 -17.45 -7.55
N LEU A 123 0.62 -18.01 -8.54
CA LEU A 123 0.30 -17.81 -9.95
C LEU A 123 -1.10 -18.33 -10.31
N ALA A 124 -1.52 -19.44 -9.71
CA ALA A 124 -2.88 -19.94 -9.88
C ALA A 124 -3.93 -18.97 -9.29
N ARG A 125 -3.69 -18.43 -8.08
CA ARG A 125 -4.58 -17.46 -7.42
C ARG A 125 -4.76 -16.17 -8.22
N VAL A 126 -3.70 -15.69 -8.91
CA VAL A 126 -3.76 -14.49 -9.76
C VAL A 126 -4.00 -14.81 -11.24
N ARG A 127 -4.40 -16.05 -11.58
CA ARG A 127 -4.75 -16.52 -12.93
C ARG A 127 -3.63 -16.35 -13.97
N LEU A 128 -2.39 -16.61 -13.56
CA LEU A 128 -1.20 -16.50 -14.42
C LEU A 128 -0.43 -17.83 -14.59
N THR A 129 -1.07 -18.98 -14.34
CA THR A 129 -0.45 -20.31 -14.43
C THR A 129 0.18 -20.54 -15.80
N ASP A 130 -0.54 -20.22 -16.87
CA ASP A 130 -0.09 -20.44 -18.26
C ASP A 130 1.10 -19.53 -18.66
N PHE A 131 1.32 -18.46 -17.90
CA PHE A 131 2.38 -17.48 -18.13
C PHE A 131 3.60 -17.68 -17.22
N ALA A 132 3.64 -18.74 -16.42
CA ALA A 132 4.70 -18.98 -15.44
C ALA A 132 6.11 -18.97 -16.02
N GLY A 133 6.27 -19.42 -17.27
CA GLY A 133 7.55 -19.42 -18.00
C GLY A 133 7.81 -18.16 -18.84
N SER A 134 6.83 -17.25 -18.96
CA SER A 134 6.96 -16.02 -19.75
C SER A 134 7.82 -14.98 -19.04
N TYR A 135 8.34 -14.02 -19.80
CA TYR A 135 9.06 -12.86 -19.28
C TYR A 135 8.14 -11.63 -19.21
N PRO A 136 8.43 -10.63 -18.35
CA PRO A 136 7.59 -9.45 -18.17
C PRO A 136 7.25 -8.67 -19.44
N HIS A 137 8.14 -8.62 -20.43
CA HIS A 137 7.88 -7.94 -21.70
C HIS A 137 6.80 -8.63 -22.56
N GLN A 138 6.46 -9.88 -22.25
CA GLN A 138 5.42 -10.66 -22.95
C GLN A 138 4.03 -10.48 -22.30
N LEU A 139 3.94 -9.70 -21.20
CA LEU A 139 2.74 -9.52 -20.41
C LEU A 139 2.09 -8.15 -20.66
N SER A 140 0.76 -8.07 -20.51
CA SER A 140 0.05 -6.79 -20.40
C SER A 140 0.39 -6.05 -19.10
N GLY A 141 0.02 -4.76 -18.98
CA GLY A 141 0.20 -3.99 -17.76
C GLY A 141 -0.47 -4.64 -16.54
N GLY A 142 -1.74 -5.04 -16.69
CA GLY A 142 -2.47 -5.72 -15.62
C GLY A 142 -1.86 -7.06 -15.22
N MET A 143 -1.34 -7.85 -16.18
CA MET A 143 -0.63 -9.09 -15.87
C MET A 143 0.65 -8.84 -15.09
N ARG A 144 1.44 -7.82 -15.46
CA ARG A 144 2.63 -7.43 -14.68
C ARG A 144 2.27 -7.02 -13.25
N GLN A 145 1.15 -6.30 -13.08
CA GLN A 145 0.65 -5.92 -11.76
C GLN A 145 0.27 -7.15 -10.91
N ARG A 146 -0.43 -8.12 -11.49
CA ARG A 146 -0.72 -9.40 -10.81
C ARG A 146 0.55 -10.13 -10.37
N VAL A 147 1.61 -10.12 -11.19
CA VAL A 147 2.91 -10.70 -10.81
C VAL A 147 3.51 -9.95 -9.61
N ALA A 148 3.47 -8.62 -9.59
CA ALA A 148 3.99 -7.81 -8.47
C ALA A 148 3.22 -8.08 -7.17
N ILE A 149 1.89 -8.15 -7.24
CA ILE A 149 1.03 -8.50 -6.10
C ILE A 149 1.32 -9.93 -5.62
N ALA A 150 1.31 -10.91 -6.52
CA ALA A 150 1.61 -12.32 -6.19
C ALA A 150 2.99 -12.46 -5.52
N ARG A 151 4.01 -11.75 -6.02
CA ARG A 151 5.35 -11.73 -5.42
C ARG A 151 5.33 -11.21 -3.99
N ALA A 152 4.60 -10.11 -3.74
CA ALA A 152 4.51 -9.53 -2.40
C ALA A 152 3.79 -10.48 -1.42
N PHE A 153 2.68 -11.06 -1.83
CA PHE A 153 1.93 -12.02 -1.01
C PHE A 153 2.72 -13.31 -0.74
N ALA A 154 3.45 -13.82 -1.75
CA ALA A 154 4.22 -15.07 -1.64
C ALA A 154 5.34 -15.02 -0.60
N THR A 155 5.81 -13.85 -0.21
CA THR A 155 6.86 -13.71 0.82
C THR A 155 6.46 -14.24 2.18
N GLY A 156 5.15 -14.35 2.46
CA GLY A 156 4.64 -14.66 3.80
C GLY A 156 4.74 -13.50 4.80
N SER A 157 5.18 -12.30 4.36
CA SER A 157 5.26 -11.11 5.20
C SER A 157 3.90 -10.77 5.82
N PRO A 158 3.84 -10.40 7.12
CA PRO A 158 2.60 -10.00 7.78
C PRO A 158 2.09 -8.64 7.30
N VAL A 159 2.96 -7.78 6.77
CA VAL A 159 2.64 -6.42 6.33
C VAL A 159 2.84 -6.28 4.83
N LEU A 160 1.89 -5.63 4.16
CA LEU A 160 1.97 -5.24 2.75
C LEU A 160 1.92 -3.71 2.64
N LEU A 161 2.92 -3.14 2.00
CA LEU A 161 3.03 -1.73 1.69
C LEU A 161 2.84 -1.55 0.19
N MET A 162 1.85 -0.75 -0.23
CA MET A 162 1.49 -0.59 -1.64
C MET A 162 1.49 0.88 -2.05
N ASP A 163 2.35 1.24 -2.98
CA ASP A 163 2.48 2.61 -3.51
C ASP A 163 1.75 2.71 -4.86
N GLU A 164 0.54 3.27 -4.86
CA GLU A 164 -0.34 3.43 -6.03
C GLU A 164 -0.42 2.17 -6.92
N PRO A 165 -0.73 1.00 -6.36
CA PRO A 165 -0.57 -0.28 -7.06
C PRO A 165 -1.45 -0.41 -8.31
N LEU A 166 -2.52 0.36 -8.44
CA LEU A 166 -3.48 0.25 -9.55
C LEU A 166 -3.49 1.49 -10.45
N GLY A 167 -2.63 2.49 -10.17
CA GLY A 167 -2.64 3.78 -10.87
C GLY A 167 -2.33 3.72 -12.37
N ALA A 168 -1.53 2.74 -12.81
CA ALA A 168 -1.13 2.58 -14.21
C ALA A 168 -2.14 1.79 -15.07
N LEU A 169 -3.27 1.34 -14.49
CA LEU A 169 -4.26 0.50 -15.16
C LEU A 169 -5.39 1.35 -15.76
N ASP A 170 -5.93 0.90 -16.91
CA ASP A 170 -7.19 1.42 -17.41
C ASP A 170 -8.35 1.11 -16.46
N ALA A 171 -9.46 1.85 -16.60
CA ALA A 171 -10.58 1.80 -15.64
C ALA A 171 -11.18 0.38 -15.48
N GLN A 172 -11.35 -0.36 -16.58
CA GLN A 172 -11.94 -1.70 -16.53
C GLN A 172 -10.99 -2.71 -15.86
N THR A 173 -9.71 -2.69 -16.24
CA THR A 173 -8.69 -3.55 -15.64
C THR A 173 -8.50 -3.21 -14.16
N ARG A 174 -8.57 -1.93 -13.78
CA ARG A 174 -8.47 -1.46 -12.40
C ARG A 174 -9.59 -2.04 -11.53
N MET A 175 -10.85 -1.96 -11.98
CA MET A 175 -11.99 -2.53 -11.26
C MET A 175 -11.82 -4.02 -10.99
N LEU A 176 -11.44 -4.80 -12.00
CA LEU A 176 -11.17 -6.24 -11.84
C LEU A 176 -10.02 -6.51 -10.86
N MET A 177 -8.97 -5.69 -10.89
CA MET A 177 -7.83 -5.83 -9.98
C MET A 177 -8.19 -5.46 -8.54
N GLN A 178 -9.08 -4.51 -8.32
CA GLN A 178 -9.59 -4.16 -7.00
C GLN A 178 -10.36 -5.35 -6.39
N GLU A 179 -11.26 -5.96 -7.14
CA GLU A 179 -11.99 -7.16 -6.71
C GLU A 179 -11.03 -8.32 -6.36
N GLU A 180 -10.04 -8.57 -7.23
CA GLU A 180 -9.04 -9.61 -6.99
C GLU A 180 -8.18 -9.31 -5.75
N LEU A 181 -7.76 -8.06 -5.57
CA LEU A 181 -6.96 -7.65 -4.41
C LEU A 181 -7.73 -7.81 -3.10
N ILE A 182 -9.03 -7.42 -3.08
CA ILE A 182 -9.90 -7.63 -1.91
C ILE A 182 -10.00 -9.12 -1.59
N ALA A 183 -10.30 -9.96 -2.59
CA ALA A 183 -10.44 -11.40 -2.39
C ALA A 183 -9.14 -12.04 -1.84
N LEU A 184 -7.98 -11.65 -2.37
CA LEU A 184 -6.68 -12.11 -1.88
C LEU A 184 -6.42 -11.66 -0.45
N TRP A 185 -6.72 -10.40 -0.14
CA TRP A 185 -6.53 -9.86 1.21
C TRP A 185 -7.48 -10.51 2.23
N GLU A 186 -8.75 -10.71 1.89
CA GLU A 186 -9.72 -11.38 2.77
C GLU A 186 -9.32 -12.81 3.11
N ALA A 187 -8.69 -13.51 2.17
CA ALA A 187 -8.19 -14.86 2.39
C ALA A 187 -6.95 -14.91 3.31
N GLU A 188 -6.08 -13.90 3.24
CA GLU A 188 -4.77 -13.90 3.92
C GLU A 188 -4.74 -13.02 5.18
N ARG A 189 -5.63 -12.01 5.26
CA ARG A 189 -5.75 -11.07 6.39
C ARG A 189 -4.43 -10.42 6.82
N LYS A 190 -3.60 -10.03 5.85
CA LYS A 190 -2.38 -9.28 6.11
C LYS A 190 -2.71 -7.84 6.50
N THR A 191 -1.85 -7.22 7.31
CA THR A 191 -1.91 -5.78 7.56
C THR A 191 -1.48 -5.04 6.30
N VAL A 192 -2.36 -4.20 5.75
CA VAL A 192 -2.11 -3.47 4.49
C VAL A 192 -2.10 -1.97 4.73
N LEU A 193 -1.06 -1.31 4.24
CA LEU A 193 -1.07 0.13 4.02
C LEU A 193 -0.92 0.39 2.52
N MET A 194 -1.91 1.03 1.93
CA MET A 194 -1.92 1.40 0.52
C MET A 194 -1.98 2.92 0.38
N VAL A 195 -1.14 3.45 -0.49
CA VAL A 195 -1.21 4.83 -0.94
C VAL A 195 -1.97 4.88 -2.26
N THR A 196 -2.92 5.79 -2.37
CA THR A 196 -3.63 6.06 -3.62
C THR A 196 -4.02 7.53 -3.72
N HIS A 197 -4.25 8.02 -4.93
CA HIS A 197 -4.86 9.33 -5.18
C HIS A 197 -6.35 9.22 -5.55
N ASP A 198 -6.89 8.01 -5.63
CA ASP A 198 -8.27 7.71 -5.97
C ASP A 198 -9.09 7.48 -4.69
N ILE A 199 -10.07 8.38 -4.44
CA ILE A 199 -10.93 8.33 -3.25
C ILE A 199 -11.84 7.11 -3.29
N ASP A 200 -12.38 6.80 -4.46
CA ASP A 200 -13.29 5.67 -4.63
C ASP A 200 -12.55 4.35 -4.36
N GLU A 201 -11.32 4.22 -4.84
CA GLU A 201 -10.43 3.10 -4.51
C GLU A 201 -10.18 2.99 -3.00
N ALA A 202 -9.88 4.10 -2.34
CA ALA A 202 -9.63 4.10 -0.90
C ALA A 202 -10.86 3.63 -0.10
N ILE A 203 -12.06 4.08 -0.44
CA ILE A 203 -13.31 3.71 0.25
C ILE A 203 -13.66 2.23 0.01
N VAL A 204 -13.52 1.76 -1.24
CA VAL A 204 -13.89 0.38 -1.60
C VAL A 204 -12.95 -0.64 -0.95
N LEU A 205 -11.64 -0.36 -0.96
CA LEU A 205 -10.63 -1.32 -0.53
C LEU A 205 -10.38 -1.34 0.98
N SER A 206 -10.46 -0.18 1.67
CA SER A 206 -9.91 -0.08 3.03
C SER A 206 -10.97 -0.10 4.14
N ASP A 207 -10.53 -0.45 5.35
CA ASP A 207 -11.31 -0.32 6.58
C ASP A 207 -11.17 1.10 7.17
N ARG A 208 -10.05 1.77 6.85
CA ARG A 208 -9.74 3.14 7.29
C ARG A 208 -9.10 3.93 6.16
N VAL A 209 -9.51 5.19 6.02
CA VAL A 209 -8.91 6.15 5.09
C VAL A 209 -8.23 7.25 5.91
N ILE A 210 -6.94 7.38 5.75
CA ILE A 210 -6.11 8.43 6.32
C ILE A 210 -5.99 9.55 5.30
N VAL A 211 -6.49 10.73 5.65
CA VAL A 211 -6.35 11.93 4.83
C VAL A 211 -5.09 12.67 5.26
N MET A 212 -4.17 12.85 4.35
CA MET A 212 -2.91 13.54 4.56
C MET A 212 -2.97 14.96 4.00
N SER A 213 -2.46 15.94 4.77
CA SER A 213 -2.37 17.35 4.35
C SER A 213 -1.41 17.56 3.18
N GLY A 214 -1.40 18.77 2.63
CA GLY A 214 -0.32 19.25 1.73
C GLY A 214 1.04 19.23 2.42
N ARG A 215 2.11 19.63 1.68
CA ARG A 215 3.48 19.63 2.22
C ARG A 215 3.69 20.73 3.27
N PRO A 216 4.29 20.42 4.45
CA PRO A 216 4.67 19.10 4.92
C PRO A 216 3.47 18.21 5.22
N GLY A 217 3.62 16.91 4.90
CA GLY A 217 2.56 15.94 5.13
C GLY A 217 2.34 15.70 6.61
N THR A 218 1.13 16.00 7.09
CA THR A 218 0.65 15.71 8.44
C THR A 218 -0.64 14.90 8.36
N LEU A 219 -1.04 14.26 9.46
CA LEU A 219 -2.33 13.58 9.53
C LEU A 219 -3.44 14.63 9.66
N ARG A 220 -4.32 14.72 8.66
CA ARG A 220 -5.46 15.63 8.65
C ARG A 220 -6.69 15.02 9.30
N GLU A 221 -7.02 13.81 8.89
CA GLU A 221 -8.16 13.08 9.43
C GLU A 221 -7.97 11.56 9.28
N ASP A 222 -8.46 10.81 10.25
CA ASP A 222 -8.52 9.34 10.28
C ASP A 222 -10.00 8.92 10.22
N ILE A 223 -10.40 8.32 9.14
CA ILE A 223 -11.79 8.03 8.82
C ILE A 223 -12.02 6.53 8.77
N THR A 224 -12.88 6.01 9.64
CA THR A 224 -13.37 4.65 9.53
C THR A 224 -14.37 4.54 8.39
N VAL A 225 -14.21 3.55 7.53
CA VAL A 225 -15.15 3.28 6.42
C VAL A 225 -16.33 2.48 6.96
N PRO A 226 -17.57 3.03 6.94
CA PRO A 226 -18.72 2.47 7.65
C PRO A 226 -19.44 1.33 6.94
N PHE A 227 -18.82 0.73 5.93
CA PHE A 227 -19.43 -0.34 5.13
C PHE A 227 -18.87 -1.70 5.51
N ASP A 228 -19.77 -2.67 5.72
CA ASP A 228 -19.43 -4.06 6.01
C ASP A 228 -18.73 -4.75 4.84
N ARG A 229 -17.99 -5.82 5.11
CA ARG A 229 -17.39 -6.68 4.11
C ARG A 229 -18.20 -7.99 3.92
N PRO A 230 -18.20 -8.62 2.76
CA PRO A 230 -17.49 -8.23 1.53
C PRO A 230 -18.14 -7.01 0.86
N ARG A 231 -17.32 -6.10 0.37
CA ARG A 231 -17.76 -4.92 -0.38
C ARG A 231 -17.75 -5.20 -1.87
N SER A 232 -18.79 -4.72 -2.54
CA SER A 232 -18.86 -4.63 -3.99
C SER A 232 -19.02 -3.16 -4.40
N PHE A 233 -18.88 -2.87 -5.68
CA PHE A 233 -19.14 -1.53 -6.22
C PHE A 233 -20.60 -1.07 -6.05
N GLU A 234 -21.49 -1.93 -5.57
CA GLU A 234 -22.88 -1.55 -5.26
C GLU A 234 -22.98 -0.55 -4.11
N ILE A 235 -21.97 -0.49 -3.22
CA ILE A 235 -21.91 0.52 -2.15
C ILE A 235 -21.89 1.95 -2.69
N GLU A 236 -21.42 2.17 -3.93
CA GLU A 236 -21.42 3.48 -4.58
C GLU A 236 -22.83 4.08 -4.74
N ARG A 237 -23.87 3.24 -4.68
CA ARG A 237 -25.28 3.68 -4.74
C ARG A 237 -25.82 4.13 -3.39
N ASP A 238 -25.08 3.88 -2.31
CA ASP A 238 -25.48 4.28 -0.97
C ASP A 238 -25.26 5.78 -0.78
N PRO A 239 -26.29 6.52 -0.27
CA PRO A 239 -26.12 7.95 0.07
C PRO A 239 -24.95 8.22 1.03
N GLU A 240 -24.66 7.29 1.97
CA GLU A 240 -23.57 7.40 2.92
C GLU A 240 -22.20 7.35 2.20
N TYR A 241 -22.10 6.56 1.11
CA TYR A 241 -20.91 6.54 0.26
C TYR A 241 -20.66 7.91 -0.37
N ALA A 242 -21.69 8.51 -0.96
CA ALA A 242 -21.58 9.83 -1.58
C ALA A 242 -21.21 10.91 -0.55
N ALA A 243 -21.75 10.83 0.67
CA ALA A 243 -21.39 11.73 1.76
C ALA A 243 -19.93 11.57 2.20
N LEU A 244 -19.47 10.33 2.40
CA LEU A 244 -18.09 10.01 2.76
C LEU A 244 -17.09 10.47 1.67
N ARG A 245 -17.37 10.17 0.42
CA ARG A 245 -16.59 10.61 -0.72
C ARG A 245 -16.48 12.14 -0.80
N SER A 246 -17.60 12.84 -0.59
CA SER A 246 -17.63 14.31 -0.58
C SER A 246 -16.83 14.89 0.60
N ARG A 247 -16.88 14.26 1.78
CA ARG A 247 -16.09 14.65 2.96
C ARG A 247 -14.60 14.57 2.66
N ILE A 248 -14.12 13.44 2.15
CA ILE A 248 -12.71 13.24 1.79
C ILE A 248 -12.28 14.25 0.71
N TRP A 249 -13.10 14.43 -0.34
CA TRP A 249 -12.83 15.40 -1.39
C TRP A 249 -12.68 16.83 -0.87
N ASN A 250 -13.55 17.26 0.05
CA ASN A 250 -13.50 18.61 0.61
C ASN A 250 -12.21 18.83 1.43
N LEU A 251 -11.78 17.85 2.24
CA LEU A 251 -10.52 17.91 2.97
C LEU A 251 -9.33 18.09 2.01
N LEU A 252 -9.27 17.30 0.94
CA LEU A 252 -8.18 17.38 -0.05
C LEU A 252 -8.18 18.70 -0.80
N ARG A 253 -9.36 19.26 -1.09
CA ARG A 253 -9.51 20.53 -1.81
C ARG A 253 -9.12 21.75 -0.97
N GLU A 254 -9.41 21.75 0.32
CA GLU A 254 -8.98 22.79 1.25
C GLU A 254 -7.46 22.90 1.29
N ASP A 255 -6.76 21.78 1.38
CA ASP A 255 -5.30 21.74 1.41
C ASP A 255 -4.66 22.24 0.09
N ALA A 256 -5.28 21.92 -1.07
CA ALA A 256 -4.80 22.42 -2.36
C ALA A 256 -4.88 23.94 -2.46
N ARG A 257 -5.96 24.56 -1.95
CA ARG A 257 -6.12 26.03 -1.95
C ARG A 257 -5.12 26.72 -1.03
N THR A 258 -4.90 26.17 0.18
CA THR A 258 -3.93 26.75 1.12
C THR A 258 -2.51 26.68 0.56
N ALA A 259 -2.16 25.66 -0.20
CA ALA A 259 -0.86 25.52 -0.85
C ALA A 259 -0.66 26.55 -1.99
N GLU A 260 -1.71 26.89 -2.76
CA GLU A 260 -1.67 27.91 -3.81
C GLU A 260 -1.56 29.34 -3.25
N GLU A 261 -2.14 29.61 -2.06
CA GLU A 261 -2.07 30.92 -1.40
C GLU A 261 -0.72 31.18 -0.72
N THR A 262 0.10 30.14 -0.51
CA THR A 262 1.38 30.23 0.21
C THR A 262 2.59 30.14 -0.73
N ALA A 263 2.40 29.85 -2.03
CA ALA A 263 3.43 29.74 -3.06
C ALA A 263 3.62 31.04 -3.85
#